data_3f3a710f617b6b7b85da4b1ed8547694
#
_entry.id   3f3a710f617b6b7b85da4b1ed8547694
#
_cell.length_a   1.000
_cell.length_b   1.000
_cell.length_c   1.000
_cell.angle_alpha   90.00
_cell.angle_beta   90.00
_cell.angle_gamma   90.00
#
_symmetry.space_group_name_H-M   'P 1'
#
loop_
_entity.id
_entity.type
_entity.pdbx_description
1 polymer ?
#
loop_
_entity_poly.entity_id
_entity_poly.type
_entity_poly.pdbx_seq_one_letter_code
_entity_poly.pdbx_strand_id
1 'polypeptide(L)'
;MVGVVAVVSASNKVISSQFEISEEVEDANEFPLTHWVMMALGETGGYCEEDVSYTKSFPTYEEKNKADIKEIKKRVREKGKAGLIEHICYTKLKRTWGDSCLAGDDYAGRFPVDENGIWQRVFTFHGSDHWIGLIYSWLYYIVLIVGILLSGIFAIRRTNEQQKMLVLRIALFGIILFLSIWECNSRYLVAFIPVLIMTSADGIFMTREKIKNKKLRIQ
;
A
#
# COMPACT_ATOMS: atom_id res chain seq x y z
N MET A 1 -16.38 -11.06 -7.71
CA MET A 1 -16.30 -10.42 -6.41
C MET A 1 -17.20 -11.09 -5.36
N VAL A 2 -18.47 -11.34 -5.64
CA VAL A 2 -19.40 -12.03 -4.71
C VAL A 2 -18.89 -13.41 -4.26
N GLY A 3 -18.30 -14.21 -5.17
CA GLY A 3 -17.77 -15.54 -4.83
C GLY A 3 -16.59 -15.50 -3.85
N VAL A 4 -15.69 -14.51 -3.96
CA VAL A 4 -14.55 -14.39 -3.04
C VAL A 4 -15.02 -14.02 -1.63
N VAL A 5 -15.97 -13.10 -1.51
CA VAL A 5 -16.56 -12.72 -0.22
C VAL A 5 -17.27 -13.91 0.43
N ALA A 6 -18.02 -14.68 -0.36
CA ALA A 6 -18.70 -15.88 0.13
C ALA A 6 -17.71 -16.96 0.63
N VAL A 7 -16.62 -17.20 -0.10
CA VAL A 7 -15.58 -18.16 0.31
C VAL A 7 -14.89 -17.69 1.59
N VAL A 8 -14.48 -16.42 1.68
CA VAL A 8 -13.85 -15.88 2.90
C VAL A 8 -14.78 -15.96 4.10
N SER A 9 -16.07 -15.60 3.94
CA SER A 9 -17.05 -15.69 5.02
C SER A 9 -17.30 -17.13 5.45
N ALA A 10 -17.36 -18.08 4.51
CA ALA A 10 -17.53 -19.49 4.83
C ALA A 10 -16.28 -20.05 5.53
N SER A 11 -15.09 -19.69 5.08
CA SER A 11 -13.83 -20.11 5.71
C SER A 11 -13.72 -19.56 7.14
N ASN A 12 -14.06 -18.30 7.35
CA ASN A 12 -14.06 -17.71 8.69
C ASN A 12 -15.04 -18.44 9.62
N LYS A 13 -16.26 -18.74 9.15
CA LYS A 13 -17.23 -19.52 9.93
C LYS A 13 -16.71 -20.91 10.33
N VAL A 14 -16.08 -21.62 9.40
CA VAL A 14 -15.51 -22.96 9.67
C VAL A 14 -14.36 -22.85 10.66
N ILE A 15 -13.49 -21.88 10.51
CA ILE A 15 -12.36 -21.67 11.43
C ILE A 15 -12.89 -21.28 12.83
N SER A 16 -13.77 -20.29 12.92
CA SER A 16 -14.33 -19.85 14.20
C SER A 16 -15.11 -20.96 14.94
N SER A 17 -15.78 -21.87 14.20
CA SER A 17 -16.48 -23.00 14.82
C SER A 17 -15.57 -24.08 15.42
N GLN A 18 -14.26 -24.04 15.11
CA GLN A 18 -13.27 -24.98 15.66
C GLN A 18 -12.59 -24.44 16.93
N PHE A 19 -12.78 -23.16 17.25
CA PHE A 19 -12.21 -22.52 18.43
C PHE A 19 -13.35 -21.96 19.26
N GLU A 20 -13.53 -22.46 20.48
CA GLU A 20 -14.42 -21.87 21.49
C GLU A 20 -13.74 -20.60 22.05
N ILE A 21 -13.80 -19.51 21.28
CA ILE A 21 -13.33 -18.20 21.73
C ILE A 21 -14.50 -17.54 22.44
N SER A 22 -14.34 -17.14 23.70
CA SER A 22 -15.40 -16.41 24.42
C SER A 22 -15.58 -15.01 23.77
N GLU A 23 -16.83 -14.51 23.75
CA GLU A 23 -17.16 -13.17 23.24
C GLU A 23 -16.29 -12.07 23.87
N GLU A 24 -15.95 -12.21 25.16
CA GLU A 24 -15.06 -11.26 25.85
C GLU A 24 -13.65 -11.22 25.28
N VAL A 25 -13.10 -12.37 24.87
CA VAL A 25 -11.77 -12.46 24.26
C VAL A 25 -11.81 -11.97 22.82
N GLU A 26 -12.88 -12.25 22.09
CA GLU A 26 -13.08 -11.74 20.73
C GLU A 26 -13.21 -10.22 20.76
N ASP A 27 -14.08 -9.66 21.57
CA ASP A 27 -14.27 -8.23 21.75
C ASP A 27 -12.98 -7.51 22.19
N ALA A 28 -12.20 -8.11 23.10
CA ALA A 28 -10.94 -7.51 23.56
C ALA A 28 -9.89 -7.40 22.46
N ASN A 29 -9.84 -8.37 21.53
CA ASN A 29 -8.80 -8.46 20.50
C ASN A 29 -9.23 -7.95 19.12
N GLU A 30 -10.53 -7.86 18.84
CA GLU A 30 -11.03 -7.39 17.57
C GLU A 30 -10.93 -5.87 17.45
N PHE A 31 -10.42 -5.41 16.29
CA PHE A 31 -10.40 -4.00 15.93
C PHE A 31 -11.47 -3.71 14.89
N PRO A 32 -12.34 -2.70 15.08
CA PRO A 32 -13.28 -2.28 14.07
C PRO A 32 -12.56 -1.68 12.85
N LEU A 33 -13.19 -1.77 11.69
CA LEU A 33 -12.63 -1.18 10.46
C LEU A 33 -12.36 0.33 10.59
N THR A 34 -13.11 1.01 11.45
CA THR A 34 -12.92 2.42 11.79
C THR A 34 -11.57 2.72 12.42
N HIS A 35 -10.98 1.76 13.13
CA HIS A 35 -9.63 1.88 13.69
C HIS A 35 -8.59 2.20 12.62
N TRP A 36 -8.59 1.46 11.51
CA TRP A 36 -7.65 1.67 10.41
C TRP A 36 -7.86 3.00 9.68
N VAL A 37 -9.12 3.45 9.59
CA VAL A 37 -9.45 4.78 9.04
C VAL A 37 -9.04 5.89 10.00
N MET A 38 -9.23 5.69 11.30
CA MET A 38 -8.78 6.63 12.34
C MET A 38 -7.26 6.80 12.30
N MET A 39 -6.52 5.68 12.29
CA MET A 39 -5.06 5.64 12.19
C MET A 39 -4.57 6.27 10.89
N ALA A 40 -5.28 6.06 9.78
CA ALA A 40 -5.00 6.68 8.48
C ALA A 40 -5.07 8.20 8.49
N LEU A 41 -5.81 8.80 9.41
CA LEU A 41 -5.91 10.24 9.63
C LEU A 41 -4.93 10.77 10.69
N GLY A 42 -4.13 9.90 11.29
CA GLY A 42 -3.04 10.26 12.20
C GLY A 42 -1.98 11.12 11.51
N GLU A 43 -0.97 11.54 12.23
CA GLU A 43 0.07 12.45 11.72
C GLU A 43 0.78 11.89 10.50
N THR A 44 1.19 10.62 10.55
CA THR A 44 1.92 9.95 9.47
C THR A 44 1.02 9.22 8.46
N GLY A 45 -0.26 9.02 8.79
CA GLY A 45 -1.20 8.21 8.02
C GLY A 45 -0.94 6.70 8.06
N GLY A 46 0.06 6.26 8.82
CA GLY A 46 0.43 4.85 8.99
C GLY A 46 0.29 4.39 10.43
N TYR A 47 0.80 3.19 10.73
CA TYR A 47 0.74 2.59 12.05
C TYR A 47 1.18 3.54 13.17
N CYS A 48 0.40 3.58 14.24
CA CYS A 48 0.61 4.40 15.42
C CYS A 48 0.20 3.63 16.68
N GLU A 49 1.13 3.41 17.60
CA GLU A 49 0.90 2.62 18.83
C GLU A 49 -0.07 3.34 19.78
N GLU A 50 -0.05 4.67 19.79
CA GLU A 50 -0.98 5.48 20.58
C GLU A 50 -2.43 5.26 20.13
N ASP A 51 -2.66 5.16 18.81
CA ASP A 51 -3.98 4.88 18.25
C ASP A 51 -4.44 3.46 18.59
N VAL A 52 -3.54 2.48 18.55
CA VAL A 52 -3.81 1.11 18.98
C VAL A 52 -4.20 1.08 20.44
N SER A 53 -3.44 1.75 21.30
CA SER A 53 -3.71 1.84 22.74
C SER A 53 -5.03 2.55 23.04
N TYR A 54 -5.33 3.62 22.28
CA TYR A 54 -6.60 4.34 22.39
C TYR A 54 -7.79 3.42 22.08
N THR A 55 -7.80 2.73 20.95
CA THR A 55 -8.90 1.83 20.60
C THR A 55 -9.01 0.66 21.59
N LYS A 56 -7.89 0.08 22.02
CA LYS A 56 -7.87 -1.00 23.04
C LYS A 56 -8.39 -0.58 24.42
N SER A 57 -8.41 0.70 24.74
CA SER A 57 -8.91 1.20 26.02
C SER A 57 -10.42 1.03 26.20
N PHE A 58 -11.16 0.71 25.15
CA PHE A 58 -12.59 0.46 25.18
C PHE A 58 -12.87 -1.05 25.19
N PRO A 59 -13.77 -1.55 26.08
CA PRO A 59 -13.93 -2.97 26.33
C PRO A 59 -14.67 -3.74 25.22
N THR A 60 -15.62 -3.10 24.52
CA THR A 60 -16.44 -3.77 23.52
C THR A 60 -16.19 -3.26 22.11
N TYR A 61 -16.44 -4.11 21.10
CA TYR A 61 -16.35 -3.74 19.69
C TYR A 61 -17.16 -2.48 19.35
N GLU A 62 -18.38 -2.38 19.90
CA GLU A 62 -19.24 -1.21 19.65
C GLU A 62 -18.68 0.08 20.25
N GLU A 63 -18.12 0.02 21.46
CA GLU A 63 -17.51 1.18 22.11
C GLU A 63 -16.25 1.62 21.38
N LYS A 64 -15.39 0.68 20.98
CA LYS A 64 -14.23 0.93 20.11
C LYS A 64 -14.65 1.67 18.84
N ASN A 65 -15.66 1.13 18.13
CA ASN A 65 -16.15 1.72 16.88
C ASN A 65 -16.71 3.13 17.08
N LYS A 66 -17.48 3.38 18.14
CA LYS A 66 -18.00 4.70 18.48
C LYS A 66 -16.88 5.71 18.81
N ALA A 67 -15.88 5.27 19.56
CA ALA A 67 -14.71 6.08 19.93
C ALA A 67 -13.88 6.46 18.69
N ASP A 68 -13.59 5.49 17.84
CA ASP A 68 -12.84 5.70 16.60
C ASP A 68 -13.58 6.67 15.66
N ILE A 69 -14.89 6.52 15.47
CA ILE A 69 -15.72 7.47 14.69
C ILE A 69 -15.66 8.88 15.26
N LYS A 70 -15.66 9.01 16.60
CA LYS A 70 -15.54 10.33 17.25
C LYS A 70 -14.18 10.97 16.95
N GLU A 71 -13.12 10.19 17.08
CA GLU A 71 -11.77 10.66 16.80
C GLU A 71 -11.55 10.96 15.30
N ILE A 72 -12.10 10.15 14.38
CA ILE A 72 -12.12 10.43 12.93
C ILE A 72 -12.72 11.81 12.66
N LYS A 73 -13.92 12.06 13.21
CA LYS A 73 -14.61 13.35 13.03
C LYS A 73 -13.79 14.54 13.57
N LYS A 74 -13.10 14.34 14.68
CA LYS A 74 -12.21 15.33 15.28
C LYS A 74 -11.01 15.62 14.35
N ARG A 75 -10.27 14.57 13.91
CA ARG A 75 -9.10 14.70 13.02
C ARG A 75 -9.46 15.32 11.67
N VAL A 76 -10.62 14.96 11.09
CA VAL A 76 -11.12 15.57 9.85
C VAL A 76 -11.40 17.06 10.04
N ARG A 77 -11.99 17.45 11.17
CA ARG A 77 -12.27 18.85 11.50
C ARG A 77 -10.99 19.65 11.72
N GLU A 78 -10.04 19.10 12.46
CA GLU A 78 -8.75 19.74 12.77
C GLU A 78 -7.91 19.97 11.52
N LYS A 79 -7.85 18.96 10.63
CA LYS A 79 -7.13 19.09 9.34
C LYS A 79 -7.84 20.07 8.37
N GLY A 80 -9.15 20.14 8.40
CA GLY A 80 -9.92 20.90 7.43
C GLY A 80 -9.72 20.39 5.98
N LYS A 81 -10.33 21.02 5.00
CA LYS A 81 -10.27 20.57 3.59
C LYS A 81 -8.85 20.62 3.02
N ALA A 82 -8.12 21.70 3.26
CA ALA A 82 -6.76 21.87 2.73
C ALA A 82 -5.78 20.87 3.36
N GLY A 83 -5.81 20.72 4.70
CA GLY A 83 -4.98 19.75 5.40
C GLY A 83 -5.28 18.30 5.05
N LEU A 84 -6.53 17.94 4.74
CA LEU A 84 -6.88 16.60 4.24
C LEU A 84 -6.29 16.34 2.85
N ILE A 85 -6.36 17.32 1.95
CA ILE A 85 -5.76 17.20 0.62
C ILE A 85 -4.24 17.05 0.75
N GLU A 86 -3.58 17.87 1.55
CA GLU A 86 -2.15 17.77 1.82
C GLU A 86 -1.79 16.41 2.42
N HIS A 87 -2.54 15.97 3.42
CA HIS A 87 -2.32 14.69 4.08
C HIS A 87 -2.42 13.51 3.10
N ILE A 88 -3.44 13.48 2.23
CA ILE A 88 -3.62 12.42 1.23
C ILE A 88 -2.57 12.52 0.12
N CYS A 89 -2.40 13.70 -0.47
CA CYS A 89 -1.60 13.90 -1.68
C CYS A 89 -0.09 14.00 -1.40
N TYR A 90 0.31 14.30 -0.17
CA TYR A 90 1.72 14.40 0.19
C TYR A 90 2.10 13.37 1.24
N THR A 91 1.53 13.44 2.45
CA THR A 91 1.97 12.58 3.57
C THR A 91 1.78 11.09 3.25
N LYS A 92 0.58 10.70 2.84
CA LYS A 92 0.25 9.29 2.58
C LYS A 92 0.87 8.79 1.29
N LEU A 93 0.85 9.58 0.20
CA LEU A 93 1.52 9.19 -1.03
C LEU A 93 3.03 9.02 -0.82
N LYS A 94 3.68 9.94 -0.12
CA LYS A 94 5.10 9.83 0.21
C LYS A 94 5.40 8.57 1.03
N ARG A 95 4.59 8.28 2.06
CA ARG A 95 4.77 7.10 2.92
C ARG A 95 4.57 5.79 2.16
N THR A 96 3.61 5.74 1.23
CA THR A 96 3.32 4.53 0.46
C THR A 96 4.26 4.33 -0.71
N TRP A 97 4.51 5.40 -1.49
CA TRP A 97 5.20 5.34 -2.78
C TRP A 97 6.61 5.95 -2.76
N GLY A 98 7.03 6.51 -1.64
CA GLY A 98 8.35 7.13 -1.49
C GLY A 98 9.42 6.20 -0.93
N ASP A 99 9.12 4.92 -0.76
CA ASP A 99 10.05 3.91 -0.27
C ASP A 99 10.35 2.89 -1.38
N SER A 100 11.57 2.94 -1.91
CA SER A 100 12.02 2.05 -2.99
C SER A 100 12.26 0.61 -2.54
N CYS A 101 12.45 0.39 -1.23
CA CYS A 101 12.66 -0.93 -0.64
C CYS A 101 11.34 -1.62 -0.26
N LEU A 102 10.20 -0.91 -0.33
CA LEU A 102 8.88 -1.41 0.07
C LEU A 102 8.87 -2.00 1.49
N ALA A 103 9.56 -1.33 2.41
CA ALA A 103 9.83 -1.77 3.78
C ALA A 103 10.61 -3.09 3.91
N GLY A 104 11.13 -3.64 2.81
CA GLY A 104 11.86 -4.90 2.81
C GLY A 104 13.15 -4.85 3.61
N ASP A 105 13.84 -3.73 3.58
CA ASP A 105 15.08 -3.47 4.31
C ASP A 105 14.89 -3.42 5.84
N ASP A 106 13.78 -2.82 6.32
CA ASP A 106 13.41 -2.82 7.74
C ASP A 106 13.06 -4.24 8.22
N TYR A 107 12.17 -4.93 7.48
CA TYR A 107 11.74 -6.27 7.88
C TYR A 107 12.87 -7.31 7.82
N ALA A 108 13.73 -7.26 6.79
CA ALA A 108 14.90 -8.14 6.69
C ALA A 108 15.91 -7.91 7.82
N GLY A 109 15.97 -6.70 8.37
CA GLY A 109 16.87 -6.35 9.47
C GLY A 109 16.40 -6.82 10.85
N ARG A 110 15.11 -7.16 11.01
CA ARG A 110 14.56 -7.51 12.34
C ARG A 110 15.02 -8.86 12.88
N PHE A 111 15.31 -9.81 11.99
CA PHE A 111 15.68 -11.18 12.35
C PHE A 111 16.88 -11.63 11.52
N PRO A 112 18.09 -11.09 11.78
CA PRO A 112 19.27 -11.43 11.02
C PRO A 112 19.67 -12.88 11.25
N VAL A 113 19.92 -13.63 10.16
CA VAL A 113 20.44 -15.00 10.22
C VAL A 113 21.97 -14.97 10.38
N ASP A 114 22.61 -14.00 9.72
CA ASP A 114 24.05 -13.75 9.80
C ASP A 114 24.28 -12.23 9.81
N GLU A 115 24.54 -11.67 10.99
CA GLU A 115 24.71 -10.23 11.17
C GLU A 115 25.88 -9.64 10.36
N ASN A 116 26.89 -10.45 10.05
CA ASN A 116 28.08 -10.05 9.28
C ASN A 116 27.97 -10.41 7.79
N GLY A 117 26.92 -11.10 7.39
CA GLY A 117 26.69 -11.51 6.01
C GLY A 117 26.54 -10.32 5.07
N ILE A 118 27.03 -10.44 3.83
CA ILE A 118 26.96 -9.37 2.82
C ILE A 118 25.50 -8.92 2.56
N TRP A 119 24.55 -9.85 2.59
CA TRP A 119 23.13 -9.55 2.40
C TRP A 119 22.59 -8.69 3.53
N GLN A 120 22.94 -8.99 4.78
CA GLN A 120 22.54 -8.22 5.94
C GLN A 120 23.13 -6.82 5.90
N ARG A 121 24.41 -6.70 5.53
CA ARG A 121 25.10 -5.41 5.44
C ARG A 121 24.54 -4.50 4.34
N VAL A 122 24.11 -5.05 3.20
CA VAL A 122 23.72 -4.28 2.01
C VAL A 122 22.19 -4.04 1.97
N PHE A 123 21.38 -5.02 2.36
CA PHE A 123 19.93 -4.96 2.13
C PHE A 123 19.10 -4.74 3.40
N THR A 124 19.72 -4.45 4.54
CA THR A 124 18.98 -4.12 5.76
C THR A 124 19.19 -2.67 6.17
N PHE A 125 18.18 -2.07 6.78
CA PHE A 125 18.17 -0.65 7.15
C PHE A 125 19.35 -0.26 8.06
N HIS A 126 19.80 -1.16 8.95
CA HIS A 126 20.92 -0.93 9.84
C HIS A 126 22.27 -1.48 9.32
N GLY A 127 22.30 -2.00 8.10
CA GLY A 127 23.51 -2.56 7.50
C GLY A 127 24.55 -1.49 7.19
N SER A 128 25.83 -1.81 7.40
CA SER A 128 26.95 -0.87 7.19
C SER A 128 27.05 -0.36 5.74
N ASP A 129 26.62 -1.16 4.78
CA ASP A 129 26.68 -0.88 3.35
C ASP A 129 25.28 -0.69 2.74
N HIS A 130 24.27 -0.40 3.57
CA HIS A 130 22.87 -0.21 3.15
C HIS A 130 22.69 0.80 2.01
N TRP A 131 23.52 1.83 1.95
CA TRP A 131 23.49 2.82 0.89
C TRP A 131 23.62 2.22 -0.53
N ILE A 132 24.35 1.10 -0.70
CA ILE A 132 24.52 0.38 -1.96
C ILE A 132 23.16 -0.24 -2.38
N GLY A 133 22.53 -0.95 -1.45
CA GLY A 133 21.21 -1.55 -1.64
C GLY A 133 20.14 -0.49 -1.94
N LEU A 134 20.21 0.64 -1.25
CA LEU A 134 19.30 1.76 -1.43
C LEU A 134 19.43 2.39 -2.83
N ILE A 135 20.66 2.65 -3.31
CA ILE A 135 20.88 3.15 -4.68
C ILE A 135 20.31 2.18 -5.71
N TYR A 136 20.60 0.88 -5.57
CA TYR A 136 20.08 -0.15 -6.46
C TYR A 136 18.53 -0.17 -6.47
N SER A 137 17.92 -0.14 -5.30
CA SER A 137 16.47 -0.11 -5.15
C SER A 137 15.86 1.13 -5.80
N TRP A 138 16.44 2.31 -5.62
CA TRP A 138 15.97 3.54 -6.25
C TRP A 138 16.07 3.52 -7.76
N LEU A 139 17.16 3.02 -8.34
CA LEU A 139 17.30 2.90 -9.78
C LEU A 139 16.21 2.01 -10.38
N TYR A 140 15.98 0.85 -9.79
CA TYR A 140 14.93 -0.05 -10.21
C TYR A 140 13.53 0.57 -10.06
N TYR A 141 13.29 1.20 -8.91
CA TYR A 141 12.00 1.79 -8.57
C TYR A 141 11.63 2.97 -9.47
N ILE A 142 12.60 3.82 -9.82
CA ILE A 142 12.39 4.93 -10.78
C ILE A 142 11.94 4.38 -12.13
N VAL A 143 12.59 3.34 -12.65
CA VAL A 143 12.19 2.70 -13.92
C VAL A 143 10.75 2.17 -13.83
N LEU A 144 10.41 1.55 -12.71
CA LEU A 144 9.07 1.03 -12.45
C LEU A 144 8.02 2.16 -12.49
N ILE A 145 8.23 3.22 -11.72
CA ILE A 145 7.28 4.35 -11.64
C ILE A 145 7.17 5.09 -12.98
N VAL A 146 8.28 5.36 -13.66
CA VAL A 146 8.26 6.00 -14.97
C VAL A 146 7.49 5.16 -15.98
N GLY A 147 7.69 3.85 -16.01
CA GLY A 147 6.92 2.96 -16.88
C GLY A 147 5.42 2.98 -16.59
N ILE A 148 5.02 2.99 -15.31
CA ILE A 148 3.61 3.10 -14.90
C ILE A 148 3.00 4.43 -15.39
N LEU A 149 3.69 5.55 -15.20
CA LEU A 149 3.23 6.85 -15.66
C LEU A 149 3.07 6.89 -17.19
N LEU A 150 4.03 6.32 -17.93
CA LEU A 150 3.94 6.19 -19.38
C LEU A 150 2.74 5.34 -19.81
N SER A 151 2.49 4.20 -19.14
CA SER A 151 1.31 3.38 -19.40
C SER A 151 0.00 4.15 -19.18
N GLY A 152 -0.07 4.98 -18.13
CA GLY A 152 -1.20 5.87 -17.87
C GLY A 152 -1.41 6.91 -18.98
N ILE A 153 -0.33 7.57 -19.45
CA ILE A 153 -0.39 8.54 -20.53
C ILE A 153 -0.89 7.91 -21.84
N PHE A 154 -0.45 6.70 -22.16
CA PHE A 154 -0.90 5.99 -23.35
C PHE A 154 -2.32 5.46 -23.24
N ALA A 155 -2.83 5.20 -22.02
CA ALA A 155 -4.22 4.77 -21.78
C ALA A 155 -5.26 5.77 -22.29
N ILE A 156 -4.91 7.06 -22.33
CA ILE A 156 -5.80 8.14 -22.81
C ILE A 156 -6.07 8.02 -24.34
N ARG A 157 -5.17 7.35 -25.06
CA ARG A 157 -5.22 7.19 -26.52
C ARG A 157 -5.86 5.84 -26.87
N ARG A 158 -7.16 5.73 -26.84
CA ARG A 158 -7.95 4.51 -27.02
C ARG A 158 -7.56 3.70 -28.29
N THR A 159 -6.85 2.59 -28.09
CA THR A 159 -6.65 1.52 -29.08
C THR A 159 -7.08 0.18 -28.46
N ASN A 160 -7.44 -0.81 -29.32
CA ASN A 160 -7.88 -2.13 -28.83
C ASN A 160 -6.80 -2.83 -27.96
N GLU A 161 -5.53 -2.62 -28.27
CA GLU A 161 -4.42 -3.18 -27.47
C GLU A 161 -4.37 -2.60 -26.04
N GLN A 162 -4.77 -1.34 -25.87
CA GLN A 162 -4.78 -0.69 -24.55
C GLN A 162 -5.87 -1.21 -23.63
N GLN A 163 -6.93 -1.82 -24.17
CA GLN A 163 -7.99 -2.43 -23.36
C GLN A 163 -7.50 -3.68 -22.62
N LYS A 164 -6.52 -4.42 -23.14
CA LYS A 164 -5.94 -5.60 -22.49
C LYS A 164 -5.31 -5.26 -21.13
N MET A 165 -4.73 -4.08 -20.97
CA MET A 165 -4.11 -3.62 -19.73
C MET A 165 -5.06 -2.82 -18.82
N LEU A 166 -6.32 -2.65 -19.22
CA LEU A 166 -7.28 -1.84 -18.46
C LEU A 166 -7.49 -2.39 -17.04
N VAL A 167 -7.61 -3.71 -16.91
CA VAL A 167 -7.82 -4.37 -15.60
C VAL A 167 -6.68 -4.09 -14.64
N LEU A 168 -5.42 -4.16 -15.10
CA LEU A 168 -4.24 -3.87 -14.27
C LEU A 168 -4.19 -2.40 -13.86
N ARG A 169 -4.53 -1.48 -14.76
CA ARG A 169 -4.60 -0.05 -14.46
C ARG A 169 -5.70 0.28 -13.46
N ILE A 170 -6.87 -0.38 -13.58
CA ILE A 170 -7.97 -0.25 -12.61
C ILE A 170 -7.53 -0.80 -11.25
N ALA A 171 -6.85 -1.96 -11.21
CA ALA A 171 -6.34 -2.51 -9.97
C ALA A 171 -5.33 -1.56 -9.29
N LEU A 172 -4.42 -0.97 -10.08
CA LEU A 172 -3.46 0.01 -9.59
C LEU A 172 -4.14 1.28 -9.06
N PHE A 173 -5.11 1.80 -9.78
CA PHE A 173 -5.90 2.94 -9.33
C PHE A 173 -6.68 2.61 -8.06
N GLY A 174 -7.26 1.40 -7.99
CA GLY A 174 -7.98 0.91 -6.82
C GLY A 174 -7.11 0.86 -5.56
N ILE A 175 -5.85 0.39 -5.64
CA ILE A 175 -4.95 0.38 -4.48
C ILE A 175 -4.55 1.80 -4.05
N ILE A 176 -4.36 2.72 -4.99
CA ILE A 176 -4.09 4.13 -4.67
C ILE A 176 -5.26 4.74 -3.89
N LEU A 177 -6.50 4.54 -4.35
CA LEU A 177 -7.69 5.01 -3.66
C LEU A 177 -7.88 4.35 -2.30
N PHE A 178 -7.68 3.03 -2.22
CA PHE A 178 -7.80 2.29 -0.98
C PHE A 178 -6.82 2.83 0.07
N LEU A 179 -5.54 2.95 -0.26
CA LEU A 179 -4.52 3.45 0.67
C LEU A 179 -4.64 4.96 0.95
N SER A 180 -5.46 5.70 0.19
CA SER A 180 -5.80 7.08 0.52
C SER A 180 -6.75 7.18 1.72
N ILE A 181 -7.58 6.16 1.95
CA ILE A 181 -8.56 6.11 3.05
C ILE A 181 -8.05 5.25 4.20
N TRP A 182 -7.37 4.14 3.90
CA TRP A 182 -6.86 3.15 4.84
C TRP A 182 -5.48 3.54 5.40
N GLU A 183 -5.06 2.94 6.50
CA GLU A 183 -3.68 3.03 6.98
C GLU A 183 -2.70 2.79 5.82
N CYS A 184 -1.68 3.63 5.67
CA CYS A 184 -0.73 3.55 4.57
C CYS A 184 0.64 3.01 5.03
N ASN A 185 1.17 2.09 4.20
CA ASN A 185 2.52 1.54 4.37
C ASN A 185 3.02 1.03 3.01
N SER A 186 4.30 1.23 2.72
CA SER A 186 4.93 0.76 1.47
C SER A 186 4.88 -0.76 1.30
N ARG A 187 4.92 -1.53 2.40
CA ARG A 187 4.81 -3.00 2.37
C ARG A 187 3.53 -3.52 1.69
N TYR A 188 2.45 -2.74 1.68
CA TYR A 188 1.21 -3.16 1.00
C TYR A 188 1.36 -3.24 -0.51
N LEU A 189 2.33 -2.52 -1.09
CA LEU A 189 2.65 -2.59 -2.51
C LEU A 189 3.32 -3.91 -2.90
N VAL A 190 3.89 -4.66 -1.96
CA VAL A 190 4.58 -5.94 -2.23
C VAL A 190 3.62 -6.93 -2.90
N ALA A 191 2.37 -7.02 -2.45
CA ALA A 191 1.34 -7.87 -3.07
C ALA A 191 1.00 -7.45 -4.50
N PHE A 192 1.26 -6.20 -4.86
CA PHE A 192 0.98 -5.62 -6.17
C PHE A 192 2.20 -5.57 -7.10
N ILE A 193 3.38 -6.05 -6.68
CA ILE A 193 4.60 -6.06 -7.51
C ILE A 193 4.34 -6.62 -8.93
N PRO A 194 3.65 -7.75 -9.13
CA PRO A 194 3.36 -8.24 -10.48
C PRO A 194 2.57 -7.24 -11.33
N VAL A 195 1.57 -6.58 -10.73
CA VAL A 195 0.75 -5.55 -11.40
C VAL A 195 1.59 -4.33 -11.75
N LEU A 196 2.46 -3.89 -10.83
CA LEU A 196 3.37 -2.76 -11.04
C LEU A 196 4.35 -3.05 -12.20
N ILE A 197 4.98 -4.23 -12.21
CA ILE A 197 5.93 -4.65 -13.26
C ILE A 197 5.24 -4.73 -14.61
N MET A 198 4.09 -5.40 -14.70
CA MET A 198 3.37 -5.55 -15.97
C MET A 198 2.90 -4.21 -16.53
N THR A 199 2.39 -3.32 -15.66
CA THR A 199 1.95 -1.99 -16.06
C THR A 199 3.13 -1.12 -16.50
N SER A 200 4.27 -1.22 -15.82
CA SER A 200 5.52 -0.51 -16.19
C SER A 200 6.06 -1.00 -17.52
N ALA A 201 6.14 -2.30 -17.72
CA ALA A 201 6.59 -2.92 -18.97
C ALA A 201 5.73 -2.49 -20.17
N ASP A 202 4.41 -2.43 -20.00
CA ASP A 202 3.48 -1.92 -21.00
C ASP A 202 3.83 -0.48 -21.41
N GLY A 203 4.01 0.41 -20.45
CA GLY A 203 4.36 1.82 -20.74
C GLY A 203 5.68 1.98 -21.46
N ILE A 204 6.70 1.21 -21.06
CA ILE A 204 8.02 1.22 -21.73
C ILE A 204 7.90 0.68 -23.16
N PHE A 205 7.18 -0.43 -23.36
CA PHE A 205 6.94 -1.03 -24.67
C PHE A 205 6.23 -0.05 -25.61
N MET A 206 5.14 0.56 -25.18
CA MET A 206 4.38 1.53 -25.96
C MET A 206 5.23 2.75 -26.35
N THR A 207 6.13 3.19 -25.48
CA THR A 207 7.07 4.27 -25.77
C THR A 207 8.04 3.87 -26.87
N ARG A 208 8.63 2.68 -26.77
CA ARG A 208 9.55 2.13 -27.78
C ARG A 208 8.90 2.05 -29.17
N GLU A 209 7.70 1.50 -29.24
CA GLU A 209 6.95 1.39 -30.50
C GLU A 209 6.65 2.75 -31.12
N LYS A 210 6.27 3.74 -30.31
CA LYS A 210 6.04 5.11 -30.80
C LYS A 210 7.30 5.73 -31.39
N ILE A 211 8.45 5.55 -30.75
CA ILE A 211 9.73 6.06 -31.23
C ILE A 211 10.11 5.39 -32.54
N LYS A 212 9.96 4.06 -32.65
CA LYS A 212 10.22 3.27 -33.86
C LYS A 212 9.38 3.78 -35.05
N ASN A 213 8.07 3.90 -34.83
CA ASN A 213 7.13 4.35 -35.87
C ASN A 213 7.38 5.81 -36.29
N LYS A 214 7.88 6.67 -35.39
CA LYS A 214 8.29 8.03 -35.75
C LYS A 214 9.54 8.03 -36.67
N LYS A 215 10.53 7.19 -36.39
CA LYS A 215 11.73 7.05 -37.20
C LYS A 215 11.41 6.58 -38.64
N LEU A 216 10.51 5.59 -38.79
CA LEU A 216 10.08 5.07 -40.09
C LEU A 216 9.30 6.09 -40.94
N ARG A 217 8.72 7.13 -40.34
CA ARG A 217 8.02 8.20 -41.08
C ARG A 217 8.92 9.34 -41.55
N ILE A 218 10.14 9.37 -41.06
CA ILE A 218 11.14 10.42 -41.39
C ILE A 218 12.11 9.93 -42.49
N GLN A 219 12.20 8.63 -42.69
CA GLN A 219 12.87 7.98 -43.82
C GLN A 219 11.95 7.87 -45.04
#